data_921a3845b37c4e21d20f01c9f2f8f76f
#
_entry.id   921a3845b37c4e21d20f01c9f2f8f76f
#
_cell.length_a   1.000
_cell.length_b   1.000
_cell.length_c   1.000
_cell.angle_alpha   90.00
_cell.angle_beta   90.00
_cell.angle_gamma   90.00
#
_symmetry.space_group_name_H-M   'P 1'
#
loop_
_entity.id
_entity.type
_entity.pdbx_description
1 polymer ?
#
loop_
_entity_poly.entity_id
_entity_poly.type
_entity_poly.pdbx_seq_one_letter_code
_entity_poly.pdbx_strand_id
1 'polypeptide(L)' 'MDDPNLEKLRDELTRLMLEHIESMKTRTFLGIGPEDVRREKERLQRIREVSADFLEALKRIIQ' A
#
# COMPACT_ATOMS: atom_id res chain seq x y z
N MET A 1 0.24 -18.42 -15.17
CA MET A 1 1.12 -19.02 -14.16
C MET A 1 1.28 -18.04 -13.00
N ASP A 2 0.96 -18.48 -11.79
CA ASP A 2 0.98 -17.59 -10.65
C ASP A 2 2.35 -17.54 -9.98
N ASP A 3 2.90 -16.34 -9.92
CA ASP A 3 4.15 -16.09 -9.22
C ASP A 3 3.82 -15.83 -7.74
N PRO A 4 4.32 -16.68 -6.81
CA PRO A 4 4.04 -16.48 -5.39
C PRO A 4 4.46 -15.11 -4.87
N ASN A 5 5.56 -14.56 -5.39
CA ASN A 5 5.99 -13.22 -5.02
C ASN A 5 5.00 -12.16 -5.47
N LEU A 6 4.49 -12.31 -6.69
CA LEU A 6 3.52 -11.38 -7.24
C LEU A 6 2.23 -11.38 -6.43
N GLU A 7 1.76 -12.57 -6.04
CA GLU A 7 0.56 -12.68 -5.21
C GLU A 7 0.75 -12.03 -3.85
N LYS A 8 1.90 -12.25 -3.22
CA LYS A 8 2.21 -11.63 -1.92
C LYS A 8 2.24 -10.12 -2.01
N LEU A 9 2.88 -9.60 -3.05
CA LEU A 9 2.97 -8.16 -3.25
C LEU A 9 1.59 -7.55 -3.51
N ARG A 10 0.78 -8.23 -4.31
CA ARG A 10 -0.59 -7.79 -4.58
C ARG A 10 -1.42 -7.76 -3.29
N ASP A 11 -1.34 -8.81 -2.49
CA ASP A 11 -2.11 -8.91 -1.26
C ASP A 11 -1.66 -7.84 -0.26
N GLU A 12 -0.35 -7.62 -0.14
CA GLU A 12 0.17 -6.59 0.73
C GLU A 12 -0.28 -5.21 0.27
N LEU A 13 -0.21 -4.94 -1.02
CA LEU A 13 -0.63 -3.67 -1.59
C LEU A 13 -2.11 -3.42 -1.35
N THR A 14 -2.94 -4.45 -1.58
CA THR A 14 -4.37 -4.37 -1.35
C THR A 14 -4.67 -4.03 0.11
N ARG A 15 -4.01 -4.71 1.04
CA ARG A 15 -4.19 -4.46 2.46
C ARG A 15 -3.80 -3.03 2.83
N LEU A 16 -2.66 -2.57 2.33
CA LEU A 16 -2.18 -1.22 2.62
C LEU A 16 -3.16 -0.16 2.07
N MET A 17 -3.70 -0.40 0.90
CA MET A 17 -4.66 0.52 0.31
C MET A 17 -5.96 0.55 1.09
N LEU A 18 -6.44 -0.60 1.57
CA LEU A 18 -7.64 -0.65 2.39
C LEU A 18 -7.42 0.06 3.72
N GLU A 19 -6.27 -0.12 4.34
CA GLU A 19 -5.92 0.60 5.56
C GLU A 19 -5.89 2.10 5.33
N HIS A 20 -5.38 2.52 4.19
CA HIS A 20 -5.32 3.93 3.83
C HIS A 20 -6.72 4.52 3.68
N ILE A 21 -7.62 3.80 3.01
CA ILE A 21 -9.01 4.22 2.84
C ILE A 21 -9.70 4.36 4.20
N GLU A 22 -9.52 3.38 5.08
CA GLU A 22 -10.09 3.44 6.43
C GLU A 22 -9.55 4.62 7.22
N SER A 23 -8.25 4.88 7.10
CA SER A 23 -7.61 6.02 7.76
C SER A 23 -8.20 7.33 7.27
N MET A 24 -8.45 7.45 5.97
CA MET A 24 -9.05 8.65 5.40
C MET A 24 -10.46 8.88 5.89
N LYS A 25 -11.25 7.81 6.00
CA LYS A 25 -12.61 7.90 6.54
C LYS A 25 -12.60 8.40 7.98
N THR A 26 -11.75 7.82 8.81
CA THR A 26 -11.62 8.21 10.21
C THR A 26 -11.21 9.68 10.31
N ARG A 27 -10.28 10.11 9.47
CA ARG A 27 -9.81 11.48 9.44
C ARG A 27 -10.93 12.47 9.12
N THR A 28 -11.81 12.09 8.19
CA THR A 28 -12.93 12.94 7.79
C THR A 28 -13.85 13.22 8.97
N PHE A 29 -14.05 12.25 9.85
CA PHE A 29 -14.97 12.38 10.98
C PHE A 29 -14.30 12.90 12.25
N LEU A 30 -13.06 12.51 12.52
CA LEU A 30 -12.40 12.77 13.79
C LEU A 30 -11.30 13.84 13.74
N GLY A 31 -10.94 14.27 12.53
CA GLY A 31 -9.85 15.22 12.36
C GLY A 31 -8.50 14.54 12.32
N ILE A 32 -7.44 15.35 12.20
CA ILE A 32 -6.08 14.85 12.01
C ILE A 32 -5.22 15.25 13.21
N GLY A 33 -4.60 14.23 13.85
CA GLY A 33 -3.58 14.45 14.87
C GLY A 33 -2.18 14.32 14.27
N PRO A 34 -1.13 14.83 14.99
CA PRO A 34 0.25 14.72 14.50
C PRO A 34 0.70 13.27 14.29
N GLU A 35 0.26 12.36 15.13
CA GLU A 35 0.60 10.95 15.00
C GLU A 35 -0.02 10.33 13.75
N ASP A 36 -1.23 10.77 13.41
CA ASP A 36 -1.92 10.29 12.22
C ASP A 36 -1.18 10.70 10.95
N VAL A 37 -0.64 11.92 10.93
CA VAL A 37 0.14 12.42 9.80
C VAL A 37 1.40 11.56 9.61
N ARG A 38 2.07 11.22 10.70
CA ARG A 38 3.28 10.40 10.65
C ARG A 38 2.95 9.00 10.11
N ARG A 39 1.90 8.36 10.64
CA ARG A 39 1.48 7.04 10.19
C ARG A 39 1.10 7.05 8.72
N GLU A 40 0.45 8.11 8.29
CA GLU A 40 0.07 8.24 6.88
C GLU A 40 1.29 8.32 5.99
N LYS A 41 2.30 9.11 6.37
CA LYS A 41 3.53 9.21 5.61
C LYS A 41 4.22 7.86 5.49
N GLU A 42 4.31 7.13 6.59
CA GLU A 42 4.94 5.81 6.62
C GLU A 42 4.16 4.83 5.74
N ARG A 43 2.83 4.87 5.82
CA ARG A 43 1.98 4.00 5.00
C ARG A 43 2.12 4.31 3.52
N LEU A 44 2.12 5.60 3.15
CA LEU A 44 2.29 6.00 1.76
C LEU A 44 3.64 5.59 1.22
N GLN A 45 4.68 5.71 2.03
CA GLN A 45 6.00 5.26 1.64
C GLN A 45 6.02 3.76 1.41
N ARG A 46 5.39 2.98 2.30
CA ARG A 46 5.29 1.54 2.16
C ARG A 46 4.51 1.16 0.90
N ILE A 47 3.39 1.84 0.64
CA ILE A 47 2.59 1.61 -0.57
C ILE A 47 3.46 1.85 -1.81
N ARG A 48 4.26 2.90 -1.79
CA ARG A 48 5.15 3.25 -2.90
C ARG A 48 6.19 2.16 -3.14
N GLU A 49 6.80 1.67 -2.07
CA GLU A 49 7.80 0.60 -2.14
C GLU A 49 7.20 -0.69 -2.69
N VAL A 50 6.07 -1.10 -2.13
CA VAL A 50 5.40 -2.33 -2.56
C VAL A 50 4.91 -2.21 -4.00
N SER A 51 4.40 -1.04 -4.40
CA SER A 51 3.99 -0.79 -5.76
C SER A 51 5.15 -0.91 -6.73
N ALA A 52 6.31 -0.36 -6.38
CA ALA A 52 7.50 -0.45 -7.21
C ALA A 52 7.93 -1.91 -7.37
N ASP A 53 7.93 -2.68 -6.28
CA ASP A 53 8.28 -4.09 -6.32
C ASP A 53 7.31 -4.89 -7.16
N PHE A 54 6.03 -4.57 -7.05
CA PHE A 54 4.97 -5.21 -7.83
C PHE A 54 5.17 -4.95 -9.33
N LEU A 55 5.43 -3.71 -9.71
CA LEU A 55 5.67 -3.35 -11.10
C LEU A 55 6.92 -4.04 -11.64
N GLU A 56 7.97 -4.14 -10.83
CA GLU A 56 9.19 -4.82 -11.21
C GLU A 56 8.93 -6.29 -11.48
N ALA A 57 8.15 -6.94 -10.61
CA ALA A 57 7.77 -8.34 -10.77
C ALA A 57 6.95 -8.54 -12.04
N LEU A 58 6.02 -7.63 -12.33
CA LEU A 58 5.23 -7.69 -13.55
C LEU A 58 6.10 -7.59 -14.81
N LYS A 59 7.08 -6.70 -14.79
CA LYS A 59 7.99 -6.54 -15.92
C LYS A 59 8.73 -7.84 -16.22
N ARG A 60 9.16 -8.56 -15.19
CA ARG A 60 9.87 -9.83 -15.36
C ARG A 60 8.99 -10.87 -16.02
N ILE A 61 7.71 -10.88 -15.68
CA ILE A 61 6.76 -11.84 -16.24
C ILE A 61 6.44 -11.52 -17.70
N ILE A 62 6.28 -10.24 -18.01
CA ILE A 62 5.92 -9.81 -19.36
C ILE A 62 7.08 -9.93 -20.33
N GLN A 63 8.31 -9.75 -19.89
CA GLN A 63 9.49 -9.92 -20.69
C GLN A 63 9.93 -11.37 -20.71
#